data_6021e95e865546883576cbc067e23a9d
#
_entry.id   6021e95e865546883576cbc067e23a9d
#
_cell.length_a   1.000
_cell.length_b   1.000
_cell.length_c   1.000
_cell.angle_alpha   90.00
_cell.angle_beta   90.00
_cell.angle_gamma   90.00
#
_symmetry.space_group_name_H-M   'P 1'
#
loop_
_entity.id
_entity.type
_entity.pdbx_description
1 polymer ?
#
loop_
_entity_poly.entity_id
_entity_poly.type
_entity_poly.pdbx_seq_one_letter_code
_entity_poly.pdbx_strand_id
1 'polypeptide(L)'
;MKASLETHTVVDYATTMNIQDALSSTAVINQKAVGHFVDIYAKKDNWHQIDKASGNLGYGWIHYSLIRILRPDRVLCIGSRYGYIPAICALACRDNKKGHVDFVDANYNQYKPEQKNHWGGVGYWTTPEGKQSFERFRLNKHISVHIMTSGKYKTSVPQKTWGYIHIDGDHSYRGIKKDFQLFWPSVRKNGYLVLHDIFTKDLGGLDYGVKKFWQELRHSKKYNCIEIPGMLGIGIIQRI
;
A
#
# COMPACT_ATOMS: atom_id res chain seq x y z
N MET A 1 -6.02 35.03 -34.21
CA MET A 1 -6.18 34.61 -32.84
C MET A 1 -5.20 33.48 -32.57
N LYS A 2 -4.09 33.74 -31.91
CA LYS A 2 -3.14 32.71 -31.47
C LYS A 2 -3.66 32.21 -30.10
N ALA A 3 -4.15 30.98 -30.05
CA ALA A 3 -4.45 30.34 -28.79
C ALA A 3 -3.13 30.13 -28.06
N SER A 4 -2.96 30.76 -26.92
CA SER A 4 -1.88 30.49 -26.00
C SER A 4 -2.14 29.09 -25.44
N LEU A 5 -1.32 28.12 -25.79
CA LEU A 5 -1.18 26.87 -25.09
C LEU A 5 -0.70 27.19 -23.67
N GLU A 6 -1.58 27.24 -22.71
CA GLU A 6 -1.19 27.19 -21.30
C GLU A 6 -0.43 25.88 -21.11
N THR A 7 0.87 26.00 -20.96
CA THR A 7 1.72 24.89 -20.51
C THR A 7 1.31 24.53 -19.11
N HIS A 8 0.38 23.56 -18.98
CA HIS A 8 0.16 22.91 -17.70
C HIS A 8 1.48 22.32 -17.27
N THR A 9 2.08 22.93 -16.28
CA THR A 9 3.27 22.42 -15.60
C THR A 9 3.01 20.96 -15.26
N VAL A 10 3.74 20.06 -15.91
CA VAL A 10 3.76 18.64 -15.52
C VAL A 10 4.07 18.63 -14.02
N VAL A 11 3.14 18.10 -13.24
CA VAL A 11 3.24 18.10 -11.79
C VAL A 11 4.56 17.46 -11.41
N ASP A 12 5.40 18.26 -10.81
CA ASP A 12 6.71 17.86 -10.33
C ASP A 12 6.57 16.75 -9.30
N TYR A 13 6.79 15.52 -9.72
CA TYR A 13 6.78 14.36 -8.84
C TYR A 13 8.06 14.23 -8.01
N ALA A 14 9.09 14.90 -8.46
CA ALA A 14 10.33 15.11 -7.74
C ALA A 14 10.70 16.57 -7.92
N THR A 15 10.99 17.24 -6.85
CA THR A 15 11.30 18.69 -6.78
C THR A 15 12.41 19.17 -7.73
N THR A 16 12.91 18.35 -8.65
CA THR A 16 14.07 18.62 -9.51
C THR A 16 13.93 18.18 -10.96
N MET A 17 12.78 17.66 -11.41
CA MET A 17 12.64 17.26 -12.82
C MET A 17 12.17 18.43 -13.67
N ASN A 18 12.95 18.76 -14.69
CA ASN A 18 12.54 19.74 -15.70
C ASN A 18 11.72 19.05 -16.82
N ILE A 19 10.95 19.85 -17.57
CA ILE A 19 10.10 19.37 -18.67
C ILE A 19 10.93 18.66 -19.75
N GLN A 20 12.17 19.05 -19.99
CA GLN A 20 13.04 18.44 -21.01
C GLN A 20 13.41 17.00 -20.62
N ASP A 21 13.67 16.71 -19.33
CA ASP A 21 13.92 15.36 -18.86
C ASP A 21 12.69 14.45 -19.05
N ALA A 22 11.49 14.99 -18.88
CA ALA A 22 10.25 14.26 -19.10
C ALA A 22 9.96 14.00 -20.58
N LEU A 23 10.23 14.98 -21.44
CA LEU A 23 10.00 14.89 -22.88
C LEU A 23 11.06 14.07 -23.63
N SER A 24 12.27 13.94 -23.09
CA SER A 24 13.33 13.10 -23.66
C SER A 24 13.15 11.61 -23.39
N SER A 25 12.23 11.24 -22.48
CA SER A 25 11.94 9.83 -22.19
C SER A 25 11.06 9.22 -23.28
N THR A 26 11.51 8.12 -23.87
CA THR A 26 10.69 7.30 -24.77
C THR A 26 9.68 6.43 -24.03
N ALA A 27 9.76 6.37 -22.71
CA ALA A 27 8.84 5.63 -21.86
C ALA A 27 7.56 6.44 -21.60
N VAL A 28 6.39 5.79 -21.65
CA VAL A 28 5.10 6.39 -21.29
C VAL A 28 5.09 6.84 -19.83
N ILE A 29 5.88 6.20 -18.99
CA ILE A 29 6.02 6.48 -17.57
C ILE A 29 7.44 6.94 -17.29
N ASN A 30 7.56 8.02 -16.54
CA ASN A 30 8.84 8.60 -16.22
C ASN A 30 9.65 7.71 -15.26
N GLN A 31 10.63 6.98 -15.79
CA GLN A 31 11.50 6.08 -15.05
C GLN A 31 12.25 6.75 -13.89
N LYS A 32 12.68 7.99 -14.09
CA LYS A 32 13.42 8.76 -13.07
C LYS A 32 12.54 9.08 -11.86
N ALA A 33 11.28 9.48 -12.10
CA ALA A 33 10.31 9.74 -11.04
C ALA A 33 9.94 8.45 -10.30
N VAL A 34 9.74 7.35 -11.03
CA VAL A 34 9.50 6.02 -10.42
C VAL A 34 10.69 5.59 -9.59
N GLY A 35 11.92 5.71 -10.12
CA GLY A 35 13.14 5.38 -9.39
C GLY A 35 13.25 6.14 -8.08
N HIS A 36 13.01 7.45 -8.10
CA HIS A 36 13.04 8.27 -6.90
C HIS A 36 11.95 7.90 -5.89
N PHE A 37 10.74 7.60 -6.35
CA PHE A 37 9.66 7.13 -5.49
C PHE A 37 10.02 5.81 -4.80
N VAL A 38 10.57 4.87 -5.56
CA VAL A 38 11.03 3.57 -5.05
C VAL A 38 12.14 3.73 -4.01
N ASP A 39 13.11 4.60 -4.26
CA ASP A 39 14.21 4.85 -3.31
C ASP A 39 13.73 5.38 -1.96
N ILE A 40 12.65 6.16 -1.96
CA ILE A 40 12.09 6.71 -0.72
C ILE A 40 11.25 5.67 0.03
N TYR A 41 10.33 5.00 -0.67
CA TYR A 41 9.27 4.23 0.00
C TYR A 41 9.48 2.73 0.00
N ALA A 42 10.16 2.15 -0.99
CA ALA A 42 10.52 0.74 -1.00
C ALA A 42 11.94 0.52 -0.51
N LYS A 43 12.82 1.49 -0.70
CA LYS A 43 14.25 1.41 -0.36
C LYS A 43 14.90 0.19 -1.04
N LYS A 44 15.43 -0.76 -0.25
CA LYS A 44 16.04 -2.00 -0.74
C LYS A 44 15.06 -3.17 -0.81
N ASP A 45 13.83 -2.98 -0.34
CA ASP A 45 12.85 -4.06 -0.30
C ASP A 45 12.20 -4.22 -1.68
N ASN A 46 12.25 -5.43 -2.23
CA ASN A 46 11.61 -5.76 -3.51
C ASN A 46 10.47 -6.77 -3.35
N TRP A 47 9.71 -6.66 -2.27
CA TRP A 47 8.59 -7.57 -1.98
C TRP A 47 7.39 -7.38 -2.91
N HIS A 48 7.36 -6.27 -3.65
CA HIS A 48 6.26 -5.86 -4.51
C HIS A 48 6.55 -6.00 -6.00
N GLN A 49 7.55 -6.81 -6.40
CA GLN A 49 7.97 -7.00 -7.80
C GLN A 49 8.33 -5.71 -8.53
N ILE A 50 8.99 -4.80 -7.84
CA ILE A 50 9.43 -3.54 -8.39
C ILE A 50 10.63 -3.78 -9.31
N ASP A 51 10.60 -3.18 -10.49
CA ASP A 51 11.78 -3.04 -11.33
C ASP A 51 12.09 -1.56 -11.56
N LYS A 52 12.99 -1.05 -10.75
CA LYS A 52 13.41 0.35 -10.79
C LYS A 52 14.04 0.74 -12.14
N ALA A 53 14.77 -0.17 -12.76
CA ALA A 53 15.49 0.10 -14.01
C ALA A 53 14.54 0.35 -15.19
N SER A 54 13.41 -0.37 -15.23
CA SER A 54 12.39 -0.16 -16.26
C SER A 54 11.28 0.83 -15.85
N GLY A 55 11.33 1.39 -14.63
CA GLY A 55 10.28 2.24 -14.10
C GLY A 55 9.00 1.49 -13.73
N ASN A 56 9.12 0.19 -13.41
CA ASN A 56 7.98 -0.65 -13.05
C ASN A 56 7.74 -0.64 -11.54
N LEU A 57 6.58 -0.18 -11.12
CA LEU A 57 6.14 -0.17 -9.71
C LEU A 57 5.62 -1.54 -9.22
N GLY A 58 5.69 -2.59 -10.04
CA GLY A 58 5.22 -3.92 -9.65
C GLY A 58 3.77 -3.90 -9.18
N TYR A 59 3.48 -4.51 -8.03
CA TYR A 59 2.13 -4.49 -7.45
C TYR A 59 1.61 -3.08 -7.14
N GLY A 60 2.47 -2.09 -7.03
CA GLY A 60 2.06 -0.69 -6.88
C GLY A 60 1.10 -0.23 -7.98
N TRP A 61 1.27 -0.70 -9.22
CA TRP A 61 0.36 -0.38 -10.33
C TRP A 61 -1.07 -0.87 -10.08
N ILE A 62 -1.23 -2.03 -9.46
CA ILE A 62 -2.55 -2.61 -9.17
C ILE A 62 -3.26 -1.77 -8.11
N HIS A 63 -2.58 -1.47 -7.02
CA HIS A 63 -3.12 -0.62 -5.95
C HIS A 63 -3.47 0.77 -6.47
N TYR A 64 -2.56 1.39 -7.22
CA TYR A 64 -2.79 2.68 -7.83
C TYR A 64 -4.02 2.67 -8.74
N SER A 65 -4.10 1.71 -9.68
CA SER A 65 -5.18 1.63 -10.65
C SER A 65 -6.54 1.38 -10.00
N LEU A 66 -6.62 0.48 -9.04
CA LEU A 66 -7.86 0.21 -8.30
C LEU A 66 -8.38 1.47 -7.60
N ILE A 67 -7.51 2.22 -6.90
CA ILE A 67 -7.92 3.44 -6.22
C ILE A 67 -8.28 4.54 -7.24
N ARG A 68 -7.58 4.64 -8.38
CA ARG A 68 -7.91 5.60 -9.43
C ARG A 68 -9.30 5.35 -10.01
N ILE A 69 -9.67 4.07 -10.22
CA ILE A 69 -10.97 3.67 -10.76
C ILE A 69 -12.08 3.82 -9.72
N LEU A 70 -11.87 3.32 -8.51
CA LEU A 70 -12.86 3.34 -7.44
C LEU A 70 -13.15 4.75 -6.89
N ARG A 71 -12.14 5.64 -6.91
CA ARG A 71 -12.19 6.99 -6.33
C ARG A 71 -12.78 7.01 -4.90
N PRO A 72 -12.28 6.17 -3.99
CA PRO A 72 -12.83 6.04 -2.65
C PRO A 72 -12.58 7.32 -1.84
N ASP A 73 -13.51 7.68 -0.93
CA ASP A 73 -13.30 8.76 0.02
C ASP A 73 -12.25 8.38 1.07
N ARG A 74 -12.15 7.09 1.40
CA ARG A 74 -11.24 6.58 2.42
C ARG A 74 -10.60 5.28 1.99
N VAL A 75 -9.30 5.21 2.25
CA VAL A 75 -8.43 4.06 2.05
C VAL A 75 -7.82 3.69 3.39
N LEU A 76 -7.66 2.40 3.68
CA LEU A 76 -6.94 1.91 4.85
C LEU A 76 -5.75 1.07 4.39
N CYS A 77 -4.58 1.29 4.98
CA CYS A 77 -3.42 0.43 4.85
C CYS A 77 -2.97 -0.02 6.24
N ILE A 78 -2.80 -1.32 6.43
CA ILE A 78 -2.34 -1.93 7.69
C ILE A 78 -0.99 -2.59 7.44
N GLY A 79 0.05 -2.09 8.11
CA GLY A 79 1.42 -2.52 7.91
C GLY A 79 2.00 -2.05 6.58
N SER A 80 3.27 -1.84 6.50
CA SER A 80 4.03 -1.59 5.28
C SER A 80 5.47 -1.13 5.54
N ARG A 81 6.13 -1.64 6.53
CA ARG A 81 7.55 -1.37 6.83
C ARG A 81 8.03 0.06 6.54
N TYR A 82 8.32 0.41 5.28
CA TYR A 82 8.77 1.75 4.84
C TYR A 82 7.68 2.58 4.15
N GLY A 83 6.46 2.04 4.00
CA GLY A 83 5.31 2.79 3.50
C GLY A 83 5.11 2.76 1.99
N TYR A 84 5.62 1.76 1.28
CA TYR A 84 5.52 1.72 -0.17
C TYR A 84 4.06 1.70 -0.66
N ILE A 85 3.26 0.73 -0.23
CA ILE A 85 1.86 0.67 -0.66
C ILE A 85 1.02 1.82 -0.11
N PRO A 86 1.15 2.25 1.17
CA PRO A 86 0.51 3.48 1.63
C PRO A 86 0.83 4.72 0.79
N ALA A 87 2.10 4.89 0.36
CA ALA A 87 2.48 5.99 -0.52
C ALA A 87 1.84 5.89 -1.91
N ILE A 88 1.79 4.70 -2.51
CA ILE A 88 1.08 4.43 -3.77
C ILE A 88 -0.41 4.80 -3.64
N CYS A 89 -1.05 4.38 -2.55
CA CYS A 89 -2.45 4.69 -2.28
C CYS A 89 -2.68 6.20 -2.12
N ALA A 90 -1.79 6.89 -1.40
CA ALA A 90 -1.86 8.34 -1.22
C ALA A 90 -1.61 9.09 -2.55
N LEU A 91 -0.69 8.59 -3.38
CA LEU A 91 -0.45 9.11 -4.73
C LEU A 91 -1.71 9.02 -5.59
N ALA A 92 -2.39 7.88 -5.57
CA ALA A 92 -3.64 7.68 -6.31
C ALA A 92 -4.77 8.60 -5.80
N CYS A 93 -4.87 8.81 -4.48
CA CYS A 93 -5.82 9.75 -3.88
C CYS A 93 -5.51 11.19 -4.29
N ARG A 94 -4.24 11.60 -4.26
CA ARG A 94 -3.78 12.91 -4.72
C ARG A 94 -4.17 13.16 -6.17
N ASP A 95 -3.87 12.21 -7.05
CA ASP A 95 -4.12 12.33 -8.49
C ASP A 95 -5.63 12.24 -8.83
N ASN A 96 -6.43 11.66 -7.96
CA ASN A 96 -7.89 11.74 -8.00
C ASN A 96 -8.43 13.09 -7.49
N LYS A 97 -7.60 13.91 -6.84
CA LYS A 97 -8.03 15.08 -6.05
C LYS A 97 -9.12 14.70 -5.04
N LYS A 98 -9.11 13.48 -4.57
CA LYS A 98 -10.13 12.89 -3.70
C LYS A 98 -9.56 11.67 -2.96
N GLY A 99 -9.99 11.49 -1.71
CA GLY A 99 -9.63 10.36 -0.90
C GLY A 99 -8.51 10.67 0.09
N HIS A 100 -8.49 9.88 1.16
CA HIS A 100 -7.50 9.97 2.22
C HIS A 100 -7.14 8.59 2.71
N VAL A 101 -5.86 8.35 2.94
CA VAL A 101 -5.31 7.09 3.45
C VAL A 101 -5.15 7.17 4.96
N ASP A 102 -5.80 6.24 5.66
CA ASP A 102 -5.46 5.93 7.03
C ASP A 102 -4.37 4.84 6.98
N PHE A 103 -3.15 5.17 7.34
CA PHE A 103 -2.05 4.21 7.41
C PHE A 103 -1.77 3.84 8.85
N VAL A 104 -1.94 2.57 9.18
CA VAL A 104 -1.82 2.02 10.53
C VAL A 104 -0.63 1.07 10.59
N ASP A 105 0.34 1.38 11.43
CA ASP A 105 1.52 0.55 11.64
C ASP A 105 1.85 0.50 13.13
N ALA A 106 2.10 -0.70 13.65
CA ALA A 106 2.47 -0.87 15.06
C ALA A 106 3.88 -0.36 15.37
N ASN A 107 4.68 -0.08 14.34
CA ASN A 107 6.05 0.46 14.43
C ASN A 107 6.97 -0.36 15.34
N TYR A 108 6.84 -1.69 15.29
CA TYR A 108 7.70 -2.56 16.08
C TYR A 108 9.16 -2.33 15.75
N ASN A 109 9.98 -2.23 16.80
CA ASN A 109 11.37 -1.77 16.68
C ASN A 109 12.34 -2.88 16.29
N GLN A 110 11.95 -4.15 16.45
CA GLN A 110 12.80 -5.29 16.16
C GLN A 110 11.97 -6.54 15.88
N TYR A 111 12.40 -7.27 14.86
CA TYR A 111 12.15 -8.67 14.76
C TYR A 111 12.92 -9.38 15.88
N LYS A 112 12.22 -9.91 16.88
CA LYS A 112 12.81 -10.76 17.92
C LYS A 112 12.55 -12.20 17.53
N PRO A 113 13.59 -12.99 17.14
CA PRO A 113 13.43 -14.38 16.75
C PRO A 113 12.74 -15.24 17.81
N GLU A 114 12.90 -14.87 19.10
CA GLU A 114 12.29 -15.57 20.21
C GLU A 114 10.77 -15.32 20.32
N GLN A 115 10.28 -14.28 19.73
CA GLN A 115 8.86 -13.94 19.65
C GLN A 115 8.32 -14.36 18.30
N LYS A 116 8.01 -15.64 18.12
CA LYS A 116 7.48 -16.24 16.88
C LYS A 116 6.29 -15.53 16.22
N ASN A 117 5.77 -14.48 16.84
CA ASN A 117 4.56 -13.77 16.41
C ASN A 117 4.78 -12.27 16.15
N HIS A 118 6.00 -11.77 16.10
CA HIS A 118 6.27 -10.37 15.78
C HIS A 118 6.79 -10.23 14.34
N TRP A 119 5.89 -9.93 13.46
CA TRP A 119 6.25 -9.32 12.18
C TRP A 119 6.70 -7.91 12.46
N GLY A 120 8.01 -7.73 12.41
CA GLY A 120 8.60 -6.50 12.85
C GLY A 120 8.76 -5.50 11.73
N GLY A 121 8.34 -4.31 11.99
CA GLY A 121 8.90 -3.14 11.35
C GLY A 121 10.35 -2.89 11.81
N VAL A 122 10.87 -1.75 11.42
CA VAL A 122 12.21 -1.28 11.81
C VAL A 122 12.13 -0.03 12.70
N GLY A 123 10.99 0.19 13.36
CA GLY A 123 10.75 1.39 14.16
C GLY A 123 10.76 2.69 13.33
N TYR A 124 10.54 2.59 12.03
CA TYR A 124 10.75 3.66 11.07
C TYR A 124 9.88 4.89 11.33
N TRP A 125 8.62 4.69 11.70
CA TRP A 125 7.61 5.75 11.76
C TRP A 125 7.80 6.74 12.92
N THR A 126 8.66 6.41 13.89
CA THR A 126 9.04 7.33 14.97
C THR A 126 10.33 8.09 14.67
N THR A 127 11.06 7.73 13.63
CA THR A 127 12.28 8.45 13.21
C THR A 127 11.92 9.79 12.55
N PRO A 128 12.85 10.77 12.55
CA PRO A 128 12.66 12.02 11.79
C PRO A 128 12.35 11.79 10.32
N GLU A 129 13.05 10.85 9.68
CA GLU A 129 12.82 10.50 8.26
C GLU A 129 11.42 9.93 8.04
N GLY A 130 10.97 9.00 8.89
CA GLY A 130 9.63 8.41 8.79
C GLY A 130 8.52 9.45 8.95
N LYS A 131 8.66 10.36 9.92
CA LYS A 131 7.69 11.43 10.17
C LYS A 131 7.52 12.38 8.98
N GLN A 132 8.58 12.64 8.23
CA GLN A 132 8.59 13.56 7.09
C GLN A 132 8.44 12.85 5.74
N SER A 133 8.42 11.51 5.72
CA SER A 133 8.48 10.74 4.46
C SER A 133 7.39 11.13 3.47
N PHE A 134 6.16 11.38 3.93
CA PHE A 134 5.03 11.72 3.08
C PHE A 134 4.94 13.20 2.68
N GLU A 135 5.82 14.06 3.15
CA GLU A 135 5.95 15.44 2.63
C GLU A 135 6.49 15.42 1.20
N ARG A 136 7.36 14.47 0.91
CA ARG A 136 7.84 14.20 -0.44
C ARG A 136 6.67 13.77 -1.32
N PHE A 137 6.70 14.14 -2.58
CA PHE A 137 5.59 13.95 -3.51
C PHE A 137 4.26 14.59 -3.05
N ARG A 138 4.28 15.47 -2.03
CA ARG A 138 3.11 16.19 -1.50
C ARG A 138 1.99 15.24 -1.07
N LEU A 139 2.35 14.10 -0.47
CA LEU A 139 1.39 13.08 -0.03
C LEU A 139 0.80 13.38 1.35
N ASN A 140 1.43 14.20 2.16
CA ASN A 140 1.03 14.51 3.54
C ASN A 140 -0.42 15.03 3.69
N LYS A 141 -1.00 15.60 2.64
CA LYS A 141 -2.42 16.02 2.63
C LYS A 141 -3.39 14.85 2.37
N HIS A 142 -2.89 13.70 1.90
CA HIS A 142 -3.68 12.55 1.48
C HIS A 142 -3.45 11.30 2.34
N ILE A 143 -2.64 11.40 3.39
CA ILE A 143 -2.32 10.27 4.27
C ILE A 143 -2.14 10.74 5.71
N SER A 144 -2.65 9.93 6.65
CA SER A 144 -2.39 10.06 8.09
C SER A 144 -1.76 8.78 8.62
N VAL A 145 -0.67 8.91 9.36
CA VAL A 145 0.03 7.77 9.98
C VAL A 145 -0.48 7.58 11.41
N HIS A 146 -0.95 6.38 11.71
CA HIS A 146 -1.44 5.98 13.02
C HIS A 146 -0.48 4.92 13.60
N ILE A 147 0.38 5.34 14.53
CA ILE A 147 1.37 4.44 15.17
C ILE A 147 0.68 3.66 16.29
N MET A 148 0.04 2.57 15.93
CA MET A 148 -0.66 1.67 16.84
C MET A 148 -1.00 0.35 16.16
N THR A 149 -1.42 -0.65 16.95
CA THR A 149 -1.89 -1.91 16.38
C THR A 149 -3.23 -1.73 15.67
N SER A 150 -3.50 -2.57 14.66
CA SER A 150 -4.76 -2.61 13.91
C SER A 150 -5.99 -2.71 14.82
N GLY A 151 -5.92 -3.52 15.87
CA GLY A 151 -6.98 -3.66 16.85
C GLY A 151 -7.26 -2.38 17.64
N LYS A 152 -6.21 -1.69 18.14
CA LYS A 152 -6.37 -0.41 18.82
C LYS A 152 -6.96 0.65 17.88
N TYR A 153 -6.49 0.69 16.65
CA TYR A 153 -7.03 1.61 15.64
C TYR A 153 -8.52 1.35 15.40
N LYS A 154 -8.93 0.10 15.17
CA LYS A 154 -10.35 -0.23 14.94
C LYS A 154 -11.23 0.18 16.12
N THR A 155 -10.76 -0.01 17.35
CA THR A 155 -11.48 0.43 18.55
C THR A 155 -11.66 1.96 18.61
N SER A 156 -10.66 2.73 18.14
CA SER A 156 -10.76 4.20 18.13
C SER A 156 -11.71 4.75 17.05
N VAL A 157 -12.02 3.95 16.02
CA VAL A 157 -12.86 4.34 14.89
C VAL A 157 -13.92 3.27 14.54
N PRO A 158 -14.79 2.86 15.49
CA PRO A 158 -15.62 1.67 15.36
C PRO A 158 -16.59 1.71 14.16
N GLN A 159 -17.14 2.89 13.84
CA GLN A 159 -18.11 3.10 12.76
C GLN A 159 -17.49 3.50 11.42
N LYS A 160 -16.15 3.67 11.36
CA LYS A 160 -15.47 4.08 10.13
C LYS A 160 -15.50 2.99 9.08
N THR A 161 -15.76 3.37 7.84
CA THR A 161 -15.78 2.47 6.68
C THR A 161 -14.83 2.96 5.59
N TRP A 162 -14.35 2.04 4.78
CA TRP A 162 -13.39 2.30 3.71
C TRP A 162 -13.83 1.69 2.39
N GLY A 163 -13.58 2.39 1.29
CA GLY A 163 -13.81 1.85 -0.05
C GLY A 163 -12.69 0.90 -0.51
N TYR A 164 -11.52 1.02 0.12
CA TYR A 164 -10.35 0.20 -0.17
C TYR A 164 -9.56 -0.07 1.10
N ILE A 165 -9.19 -1.33 1.33
CA ILE A 165 -8.38 -1.77 2.47
C ILE A 165 -7.23 -2.63 1.95
N HIS A 166 -6.01 -2.35 2.38
CA HIS A 166 -4.82 -3.18 2.18
C HIS A 166 -4.31 -3.70 3.52
N ILE A 167 -4.05 -5.00 3.61
CA ILE A 167 -3.52 -5.64 4.82
C ILE A 167 -2.20 -6.35 4.47
N ASP A 168 -1.14 -5.90 5.13
CA ASP A 168 0.23 -6.36 5.01
C ASP A 168 0.97 -6.18 6.36
N GLY A 169 0.33 -6.66 7.43
CA GLY A 169 0.80 -6.47 8.80
C GLY A 169 1.36 -7.73 9.42
N ASP A 170 0.59 -8.38 10.30
CA ASP A 170 0.96 -9.64 10.94
C ASP A 170 0.67 -10.82 10.00
N HIS A 171 1.72 -11.41 9.43
CA HIS A 171 1.63 -12.51 8.47
C HIS A 171 1.33 -13.88 9.11
N SER A 172 1.23 -13.98 10.44
CA SER A 172 0.77 -15.20 11.08
C SER A 172 -0.68 -15.51 10.71
N TYR A 173 -1.07 -16.78 10.71
CA TYR A 173 -2.45 -17.17 10.43
C TYR A 173 -3.45 -16.47 11.38
N ARG A 174 -3.10 -16.32 12.66
CA ARG A 174 -3.93 -15.63 13.64
C ARG A 174 -4.01 -14.14 13.38
N GLY A 175 -2.90 -13.52 13.01
CA GLY A 175 -2.80 -12.09 12.73
C GLY A 175 -3.64 -11.70 11.53
N ILE A 176 -3.40 -12.32 10.38
CA ILE A 176 -4.14 -12.01 9.14
C ILE A 176 -5.64 -12.30 9.28
N LYS A 177 -6.01 -13.41 9.92
CA LYS A 177 -7.42 -13.76 10.16
C LYS A 177 -8.10 -12.74 11.07
N LYS A 178 -7.43 -12.30 12.13
CA LYS A 178 -7.91 -11.25 13.03
C LYS A 178 -8.13 -9.93 12.29
N ASP A 179 -7.14 -9.47 11.52
CA ASP A 179 -7.24 -8.22 10.79
C ASP A 179 -8.36 -8.29 9.75
N PHE A 180 -8.48 -9.38 9.02
CA PHE A 180 -9.60 -9.58 8.10
C PHE A 180 -10.95 -9.51 8.82
N GLN A 181 -11.13 -10.22 9.92
CA GLN A 181 -12.38 -10.24 10.68
C GLN A 181 -12.75 -8.87 11.24
N LEU A 182 -11.75 -8.08 11.66
CA LEU A 182 -11.96 -6.72 12.19
C LEU A 182 -12.39 -5.73 11.10
N PHE A 183 -11.83 -5.85 9.90
CA PHE A 183 -11.97 -4.80 8.88
C PHE A 183 -12.88 -5.18 7.72
N TRP A 184 -13.10 -6.46 7.43
CA TRP A 184 -14.04 -6.88 6.38
C TRP A 184 -15.45 -6.30 6.54
N PRO A 185 -16.07 -6.27 7.74
CA PRO A 185 -17.38 -5.64 7.92
C PRO A 185 -17.38 -4.14 7.60
N SER A 186 -16.23 -3.50 7.58
CA SER A 186 -16.05 -2.07 7.33
C SER A 186 -15.65 -1.75 5.88
N VAL A 187 -15.50 -2.73 5.02
CA VAL A 187 -15.38 -2.51 3.57
C VAL A 187 -16.74 -2.03 3.05
N ARG A 188 -16.79 -0.94 2.30
CA ARG A 188 -18.04 -0.46 1.68
C ARG A 188 -18.52 -1.43 0.60
N LYS A 189 -19.80 -1.43 0.30
CA LYS A 189 -20.36 -2.12 -0.88
C LYS A 189 -19.59 -1.69 -2.14
N ASN A 190 -19.25 -2.63 -3.00
CA ASN A 190 -18.39 -2.49 -4.18
C ASN A 190 -16.94 -2.09 -3.88
N GLY A 191 -16.55 -2.05 -2.61
CA GLY A 191 -15.17 -1.81 -2.19
C GLY A 191 -14.33 -3.08 -2.25
N TYR A 192 -13.02 -2.92 -2.02
CA TYR A 192 -12.06 -4.01 -2.07
C TYR A 192 -11.26 -4.11 -0.77
N LEU A 193 -10.95 -5.35 -0.40
CA LEU A 193 -9.92 -5.69 0.57
C LEU A 193 -8.83 -6.48 -0.15
N VAL A 194 -7.59 -6.06 0.02
CA VAL A 194 -6.41 -6.65 -0.63
C VAL A 194 -5.46 -7.19 0.42
N LEU A 195 -5.04 -8.44 0.24
CA LEU A 195 -4.05 -9.13 1.06
C LEU A 195 -2.74 -9.29 0.29
N HIS A 196 -1.61 -9.02 0.92
CA HIS A 196 -0.29 -9.35 0.40
C HIS A 196 0.13 -10.76 0.83
N ASP A 197 1.15 -11.34 0.21
CA ASP A 197 1.80 -12.62 0.59
C ASP A 197 0.94 -13.89 0.45
N ILE A 198 -0.06 -13.90 -0.41
CA ILE A 198 -0.98 -15.04 -0.55
C ILE A 198 -0.33 -16.33 -1.09
N PHE A 199 0.87 -16.24 -1.66
CA PHE A 199 1.64 -17.39 -2.16
C PHE A 199 2.90 -17.67 -1.36
N THR A 200 3.20 -16.87 -0.35
CA THR A 200 4.41 -17.03 0.46
C THR A 200 4.39 -18.38 1.17
N LYS A 201 5.47 -19.12 1.02
CA LYS A 201 5.73 -20.35 1.76
C LYS A 201 6.45 -19.99 3.06
N ASP A 202 6.36 -20.91 4.02
CA ASP A 202 7.10 -20.82 5.28
C ASP A 202 8.59 -20.53 5.03
N LEU A 203 9.08 -19.44 5.53
CA LEU A 203 10.47 -19.00 5.40
C LEU A 203 11.16 -19.19 6.75
N GLY A 204 11.85 -20.32 6.91
CA GLY A 204 12.78 -20.50 8.02
C GLY A 204 12.16 -20.53 9.43
N GLY A 205 10.97 -21.11 9.59
CA GLY A 205 10.31 -21.31 10.89
C GLY A 205 9.50 -20.08 11.36
N LEU A 206 9.26 -19.13 10.48
CA LEU A 206 8.30 -18.05 10.69
C LEU A 206 6.88 -18.55 10.40
N ASP A 207 5.92 -18.23 11.27
CA ASP A 207 4.51 -18.57 11.05
C ASP A 207 3.91 -17.70 9.92
N TYR A 208 4.12 -18.12 8.67
CA TYR A 208 3.52 -17.51 7.49
C TYR A 208 2.15 -18.16 7.20
N GLY A 209 1.12 -17.61 7.80
CA GLY A 209 -0.22 -18.16 7.69
C GLY A 209 -1.11 -17.52 6.63
N VAL A 210 -0.64 -16.48 5.91
CA VAL A 210 -1.45 -15.74 4.93
C VAL A 210 -1.95 -16.65 3.82
N LYS A 211 -1.07 -17.49 3.25
CA LYS A 211 -1.45 -18.46 2.20
C LYS A 211 -2.56 -19.40 2.65
N LYS A 212 -2.44 -19.95 3.86
CA LYS A 212 -3.46 -20.84 4.44
C LYS A 212 -4.80 -20.11 4.57
N PHE A 213 -4.77 -18.92 5.14
CA PHE A 213 -5.98 -18.12 5.31
C PHE A 213 -6.61 -17.71 3.97
N TRP A 214 -5.80 -17.34 2.98
CA TRP A 214 -6.28 -17.06 1.63
C TRP A 214 -6.99 -18.25 0.98
N GLN A 215 -6.45 -19.46 1.14
CA GLN A 215 -7.09 -20.68 0.65
C GLN A 215 -8.46 -20.91 1.31
N GLU A 216 -8.62 -20.66 2.61
CA GLU A 216 -9.91 -20.73 3.30
C GLU A 216 -10.93 -19.76 2.71
N LEU A 217 -10.52 -18.51 2.44
CA LEU A 217 -11.40 -17.50 1.82
C LEU A 217 -11.88 -17.94 0.44
N ARG A 218 -10.98 -18.43 -0.40
CA ARG A 218 -11.32 -18.92 -1.75
C ARG A 218 -12.29 -20.10 -1.73
N HIS A 219 -12.08 -21.07 -0.85
CA HIS A 219 -12.93 -22.26 -0.77
C HIS A 219 -14.31 -21.97 -0.16
N SER A 220 -14.43 -20.89 0.61
CA SER A 220 -15.68 -20.56 1.30
C SER A 220 -16.83 -20.20 0.36
N LYS A 221 -16.55 -19.85 -0.92
CA LYS A 221 -17.53 -19.36 -1.92
C LYS A 221 -18.36 -18.15 -1.47
N LYS A 222 -18.02 -17.54 -0.32
CA LYS A 222 -18.69 -16.35 0.23
C LYS A 222 -18.10 -15.05 -0.30
N TYR A 223 -16.96 -15.15 -0.93
CA TYR A 223 -16.17 -14.00 -1.35
C TYR A 223 -15.81 -14.09 -2.83
N ASN A 224 -15.90 -12.98 -3.52
CA ASN A 224 -15.33 -12.86 -4.86
C ASN A 224 -13.84 -12.61 -4.74
N CYS A 225 -13.04 -13.63 -4.98
CA CYS A 225 -11.60 -13.61 -4.84
C CYS A 225 -10.91 -13.57 -6.20
N ILE A 226 -9.94 -12.66 -6.36
CA ILE A 226 -9.04 -12.56 -7.51
C ILE A 226 -7.62 -12.74 -7.02
N GLU A 227 -6.83 -13.56 -7.70
CA GLU A 227 -5.40 -13.77 -7.42
C GLU A 227 -4.56 -13.08 -8.48
N ILE A 228 -3.60 -12.30 -8.04
CA ILE A 228 -2.55 -11.77 -8.90
C ILE A 228 -1.28 -12.54 -8.58
N PRO A 229 -0.82 -13.41 -9.48
CA PRO A 229 0.38 -14.20 -9.26
C PRO A 229 1.63 -13.32 -9.26
N GLY A 230 2.68 -13.85 -8.68
CA GLY A 230 3.98 -13.20 -8.59
C GLY A 230 4.77 -13.74 -7.42
N MET A 231 5.89 -13.11 -7.06
CA MET A 231 6.81 -13.64 -6.05
C MET A 231 6.12 -13.99 -4.73
N LEU A 232 5.34 -13.06 -4.18
CA LEU A 232 4.60 -13.24 -2.94
C LEU A 232 3.08 -13.28 -3.17
N GLY A 233 2.64 -12.71 -4.28
CA GLY A 233 1.25 -12.64 -4.71
C GLY A 233 0.39 -11.69 -3.91
N ILE A 234 -0.67 -11.19 -4.56
CA ILE A 234 -1.73 -10.43 -3.89
C ILE A 234 -3.09 -11.06 -4.15
N GLY A 235 -3.93 -11.07 -3.12
CA GLY A 235 -5.32 -11.52 -3.19
C GLY A 235 -6.26 -10.34 -3.03
N ILE A 236 -7.22 -10.22 -3.95
CA ILE A 236 -8.20 -9.14 -3.95
C ILE A 236 -9.58 -9.73 -3.67
N ILE A 237 -10.31 -9.14 -2.74
CA ILE A 237 -11.65 -9.56 -2.36
C ILE A 237 -12.59 -8.39 -2.55
N GLN A 238 -13.64 -8.57 -3.36
CA GLN A 238 -14.67 -7.55 -3.57
C GLN A 238 -15.86 -7.79 -2.63
N ARG A 239 -16.35 -6.71 -2.02
CA ARG A 239 -17.61 -6.71 -1.27
C ARG A 239 -18.76 -6.31 -2.19
N ILE A 240 -19.62 -7.26 -2.52
CA ILE A 240 -20.84 -7.07 -3.30
C ILE A 240 -21.98 -6.55 -2.41
#